data_40c806d8caaf41f886bdc0c0bc740d1b
#
_entry.id   40c806d8caaf41f886bdc0c0bc740d1b
#
_cell.length_a   1.000
_cell.length_b   1.000
_cell.length_c   1.000
_cell.angle_alpha   90.00
_cell.angle_beta   90.00
_cell.angle_gamma   90.00
#
_symmetry.space_group_name_H-M   'P 1'
#
loop_
_entity.id
_entity.type
_entity.pdbx_description
1 polymer ?
#
loop_
_entity_poly.entity_id
_entity_poly.type
_entity_poly.pdbx_seq_one_letter_code
_entity_poly.pdbx_strand_id
1 'polypeptide(L)'
;MTVKLDYIKIDDVEILSGRKVDFQLSYQTIGQDYKNFPVVVINHSLTGNSNVSGENGWWNDLVGVDKLIDTNKYAIIAFNIPGNSFGEEINDFLDDLVLGDVAKAFNKAIYALGISRVHS
;
A
#
# COMPACT_ATOMS: atom_id res chain seq x y z
N MET A 1 -14.38 9.16 12.08
CA MET A 1 -14.52 8.08 11.08
C MET A 1 -13.39 7.08 11.26
N THR A 2 -13.72 5.81 11.35
CA THR A 2 -12.72 4.76 11.54
C THR A 2 -12.07 4.42 10.20
N VAL A 3 -10.74 4.45 10.15
CA VAL A 3 -9.99 4.02 8.97
C VAL A 3 -9.99 2.48 8.95
N LYS A 4 -10.38 1.91 7.80
CA LYS A 4 -10.35 0.47 7.61
C LYS A 4 -9.06 0.06 6.93
N LEU A 5 -8.24 -0.71 7.64
CA LEU A 5 -7.02 -1.31 7.10
C LEU A 5 -7.26 -2.76 6.75
N ASP A 6 -6.77 -3.17 5.60
CA ASP A 6 -6.63 -4.56 5.24
C ASP A 6 -5.17 -4.99 5.44
N TYR A 7 -4.95 -6.28 5.57
CA TYR A 7 -3.62 -6.84 5.82
C TYR A 7 -3.34 -7.96 4.83
N ILE A 8 -2.10 -8.05 4.40
CA ILE A 8 -1.63 -9.13 3.53
C ILE A 8 -0.27 -9.62 4.03
N LYS A 9 -0.09 -10.94 4.02
CA LYS A 9 1.17 -11.58 4.37
C LYS A 9 1.88 -12.05 3.11
N ILE A 10 3.14 -11.67 2.96
CA ILE A 10 3.99 -12.05 1.84
C ILE A 10 5.15 -12.86 2.41
N ASP A 11 5.22 -14.14 2.03
CA ASP A 11 6.20 -15.07 2.58
C ASP A 11 7.49 -15.14 1.76
N ASP A 12 8.58 -15.50 2.43
CA ASP A 12 9.86 -15.83 1.81
C ASP A 12 10.43 -14.74 0.89
N VAL A 13 10.35 -13.49 1.33
CA VAL A 13 10.96 -12.39 0.59
C VAL A 13 12.43 -12.28 0.96
N GLU A 14 13.31 -12.43 -0.03
CA GLU A 14 14.75 -12.22 0.18
C GLU A 14 15.04 -10.72 0.14
N ILE A 15 15.55 -10.19 1.25
CA ILE A 15 15.96 -8.79 1.36
C ILE A 15 17.45 -8.64 1.04
N LEU A 16 17.90 -7.40 0.89
CA LEU A 16 19.26 -7.12 0.44
C LEU A 16 20.34 -7.76 1.31
N SER A 17 20.08 -7.88 2.61
CA SER A 17 21.03 -8.56 3.53
C SER A 17 21.22 -10.07 3.25
N GLY A 18 20.39 -10.65 2.38
CA GLY A 18 20.37 -12.09 2.10
C GLY A 18 19.42 -12.89 2.98
N ARG A 19 18.84 -12.25 3.98
CA ARG A 19 17.86 -12.88 4.87
C ARG A 19 16.53 -13.05 4.12
N LYS A 20 15.83 -14.16 4.37
CA LYS A 20 14.46 -14.36 3.90
C LYS A 20 13.49 -14.05 5.03
N VAL A 21 12.52 -13.20 4.74
CA VAL A 21 11.57 -12.71 5.74
C VAL A 21 10.14 -12.80 5.23
N ASP A 22 9.20 -12.88 6.16
CA ASP A 22 7.77 -12.81 5.88
C ASP A 22 7.28 -11.42 6.24
N PHE A 23 6.80 -10.68 5.24
CA PHE A 23 6.22 -9.35 5.48
C PHE A 23 4.75 -9.47 5.84
N GLN A 24 4.34 -8.70 6.83
CA GLN A 24 2.93 -8.38 7.04
C GLN A 24 2.74 -6.90 6.67
N LEU A 25 1.94 -6.65 5.64
CA LEU A 25 1.68 -5.31 5.13
C LEU A 25 0.25 -4.91 5.43
N SER A 26 0.06 -3.68 5.87
CA SER A 26 -1.26 -3.07 5.92
C SER A 26 -1.47 -2.18 4.71
N TYR A 27 -2.71 -2.06 4.26
CA TYR A 27 -3.04 -1.25 3.10
C TYR A 27 -4.48 -0.79 3.14
N GLN A 28 -4.80 0.21 2.33
CA GLN A 28 -6.16 0.66 2.11
C GLN A 28 -6.49 0.57 0.62
N THR A 29 -7.74 0.22 0.34
CA THR A 29 -8.30 0.32 -1.00
C THR A 29 -9.34 1.43 -1.01
N ILE A 30 -9.29 2.26 -2.03
CA ILE A 30 -10.15 3.44 -2.14
C ILE A 30 -10.74 3.47 -3.55
N GLY A 31 -12.00 3.87 -3.68
CA GLY A 31 -12.65 3.98 -4.98
C GLY A 31 -13.21 2.66 -5.47
N GLN A 32 -12.89 2.30 -6.71
CA GLN A 32 -13.49 1.15 -7.38
C GLN A 32 -12.78 -0.16 -7.05
N ASP A 33 -13.38 -1.25 -7.49
CA ASP A 33 -12.84 -2.59 -7.32
C ASP A 33 -11.57 -2.78 -8.16
N TYR A 34 -10.46 -3.14 -7.52
CA TYR A 34 -9.19 -3.31 -8.21
C TYR A 34 -9.16 -4.51 -9.17
N LYS A 35 -10.14 -5.40 -9.10
CA LYS A 35 -10.24 -6.52 -10.05
C LYS A 35 -10.82 -6.11 -11.39
N ASN A 36 -11.58 -5.03 -11.43
CA ASN A 36 -12.35 -4.63 -12.61
C ASN A 36 -12.04 -3.24 -13.14
N PHE A 37 -11.28 -2.42 -12.40
CA PHE A 37 -10.99 -1.04 -12.77
C PHE A 37 -9.47 -0.80 -12.82
N PRO A 38 -9.04 0.22 -13.57
CA PRO A 38 -7.61 0.57 -13.60
C PRO A 38 -7.10 0.87 -12.18
N VAL A 39 -5.93 0.32 -11.86
CA VAL A 39 -5.35 0.43 -10.53
C VAL A 39 -4.31 1.55 -10.48
N VAL A 40 -4.46 2.44 -9.51
CA VAL A 40 -3.48 3.48 -9.18
C VAL A 40 -2.89 3.12 -7.82
N VAL A 41 -1.57 2.99 -7.76
CA VAL A 41 -0.85 2.75 -6.51
C VAL A 41 -0.31 4.08 -6.01
N ILE A 42 -0.63 4.42 -4.77
CA ILE A 42 -0.13 5.66 -4.15
C ILE A 42 0.81 5.30 -3.02
N ASN A 43 2.04 5.81 -3.12
CA ASN A 43 3.06 5.63 -2.10
C ASN A 43 3.16 6.88 -1.24
N HIS A 44 3.13 6.71 0.08
CA HIS A 44 3.25 7.84 0.99
C HIS A 44 4.71 8.26 1.20
N SER A 45 4.90 9.47 1.72
CA SER A 45 6.21 10.00 2.09
C SER A 45 6.76 9.29 3.34
N LEU A 46 8.00 9.57 3.70
CA LEU A 46 8.69 8.92 4.81
C LEU A 46 7.89 8.93 6.13
N THR A 47 7.19 10.01 6.40
CA THR A 47 6.40 10.16 7.64
C THR A 47 4.90 9.99 7.41
N GLY A 48 4.49 9.49 6.25
CA GLY A 48 3.10 9.37 5.87
C GLY A 48 2.49 8.03 6.22
N ASN A 49 1.35 7.76 5.58
CA ASN A 49 0.59 6.54 5.77
C ASN A 49 -0.36 6.31 4.59
N SER A 50 -1.09 5.19 4.63
CA SER A 50 -2.04 4.80 3.58
C SER A 50 -3.31 5.64 3.53
N ASN A 51 -3.55 6.51 4.49
CA ASN A 51 -4.77 7.31 4.55
C ASN A 51 -4.70 8.52 3.61
N VAL A 52 -4.79 8.27 2.31
CA VAL A 52 -4.56 9.27 1.26
C VAL A 52 -5.79 10.11 0.94
N SER A 53 -6.99 9.61 1.23
CA SER A 53 -8.25 10.24 0.83
C SER A 53 -9.24 10.26 2.00
N GLY A 54 -10.34 11.01 1.83
CA GLY A 54 -11.38 11.16 2.84
C GLY A 54 -11.12 12.33 3.78
N GLU A 55 -11.88 12.41 4.86
CA GLU A 55 -11.88 13.58 5.75
C GLU A 55 -10.49 13.94 6.30
N ASN A 56 -9.69 12.93 6.65
CA ASN A 56 -8.35 13.12 7.20
C ASN A 56 -7.24 12.63 6.27
N GLY A 57 -7.56 12.44 4.99
CA GLY A 57 -6.59 11.98 4.00
C GLY A 57 -5.60 13.08 3.64
N TRP A 58 -4.31 12.73 3.60
CA TRP A 58 -3.26 13.72 3.33
C TRP A 58 -3.23 14.21 1.87
N TRP A 59 -3.85 13.48 0.95
CA TRP A 59 -3.94 13.88 -0.45
C TRP A 59 -5.39 14.11 -0.89
N ASN A 60 -6.20 14.47 0.04
CA ASN A 60 -7.63 14.67 -0.12
C ASN A 60 -7.99 15.64 -1.26
N ASP A 61 -7.15 16.63 -1.54
CA ASP A 61 -7.40 17.59 -2.62
C ASP A 61 -7.25 16.97 -4.01
N LEU A 62 -6.50 15.88 -4.15
CA LEU A 62 -6.23 15.24 -5.44
C LEU A 62 -6.98 13.93 -5.64
N VAL A 63 -7.34 13.25 -4.57
CA VAL A 63 -7.96 11.92 -4.61
C VAL A 63 -9.38 11.99 -4.08
N GLY A 64 -10.34 11.69 -4.91
CA GLY A 64 -11.75 11.71 -4.54
C GLY A 64 -12.67 11.76 -5.76
N VAL A 65 -13.97 11.85 -5.50
CA VAL A 65 -14.99 11.93 -6.55
C VAL A 65 -14.77 13.22 -7.36
N ASP A 66 -14.69 13.08 -8.68
CA ASP A 66 -14.48 14.17 -9.63
C ASP A 66 -13.19 14.97 -9.40
N LYS A 67 -12.23 14.41 -8.68
CA LYS A 67 -10.90 15.00 -8.50
C LYS A 67 -9.92 14.47 -9.54
N LEU A 68 -8.67 14.92 -9.49
CA LEU A 68 -7.66 14.54 -10.47
C LEU A 68 -7.47 13.01 -10.52
N ILE A 69 -7.37 12.38 -9.36
CA ILE A 69 -7.41 10.93 -9.26
C ILE A 69 -8.83 10.57 -8.81
N ASP A 70 -9.66 10.31 -9.81
CA ASP A 70 -11.10 10.18 -9.64
C ASP A 70 -11.48 8.81 -9.13
N THR A 71 -12.02 8.75 -7.92
CA THR A 71 -12.43 7.48 -7.30
C THR A 71 -13.65 6.86 -7.97
N ASN A 72 -14.30 7.55 -8.91
CA ASN A 72 -15.33 6.95 -9.77
C ASN A 72 -14.73 6.12 -10.92
N LYS A 73 -13.47 6.34 -11.25
CA LYS A 73 -12.81 5.75 -12.44
C LYS A 73 -11.71 4.77 -12.09
N TYR A 74 -11.11 4.92 -10.91
CA TYR A 74 -9.92 4.17 -10.52
C TYR A 74 -10.11 3.39 -9.24
N ALA A 75 -9.44 2.24 -9.17
CA ALA A 75 -9.21 1.53 -7.93
C ALA A 75 -7.86 2.00 -7.38
N ILE A 76 -7.84 2.53 -6.17
CA ILE A 76 -6.63 3.06 -5.56
C ILE A 76 -6.18 2.12 -4.46
N ILE A 77 -4.91 1.78 -4.46
CA ILE A 77 -4.29 0.97 -3.42
C ILE A 77 -3.13 1.75 -2.82
N ALA A 78 -3.13 1.86 -1.51
CA ALA A 78 -2.06 2.52 -0.76
C ALA A 78 -1.58 1.59 0.34
N PHE A 79 -0.31 1.17 0.25
CA PHE A 79 0.33 0.36 1.29
C PHE A 79 1.01 1.25 2.32
N ASN A 80 1.05 0.78 3.55
CA ASN A 80 1.88 1.41 4.57
C ASN A 80 3.30 0.85 4.51
N ILE A 81 4.29 1.73 4.56
CA ILE A 81 5.68 1.32 4.69
C ILE A 81 5.86 0.65 6.05
N PRO A 82 6.44 -0.56 6.12
CA PRO A 82 6.65 -1.24 7.38
C PRO A 82 7.39 -0.35 8.39
N GLY A 83 6.86 -0.28 9.60
CA GLY A 83 7.43 0.56 10.66
C GLY A 83 6.85 1.95 10.77
N ASN A 84 5.86 2.33 9.95
CA ASN A 84 5.24 3.66 10.07
C ASN A 84 4.23 3.77 11.22
N SER A 85 3.97 2.67 11.93
CA SER A 85 3.08 2.61 13.09
C SER A 85 1.61 2.94 12.81
N PHE A 86 1.19 2.90 11.55
CA PHE A 86 -0.19 3.19 11.18
C PHE A 86 -1.11 1.97 11.29
N GLY A 87 -0.56 0.77 11.27
CA GLY A 87 -1.28 -0.49 11.41
C GLY A 87 -0.69 -1.32 12.54
N GLU A 88 -1.21 -2.54 12.71
CA GLU A 88 -0.75 -3.46 13.74
C GLU A 88 0.11 -4.59 13.16
N GLU A 89 0.82 -4.31 12.09
CA GLU A 89 1.71 -5.29 11.48
C GLU A 89 2.94 -5.55 12.36
N ILE A 90 3.35 -6.81 12.40
CA ILE A 90 4.52 -7.27 13.15
C ILE A 90 5.62 -7.67 12.18
N ASN A 91 6.67 -6.87 12.12
CA ASN A 91 7.85 -7.12 11.29
C ASN A 91 9.07 -6.90 12.16
N ASP A 92 9.76 -7.97 12.53
CA ASP A 92 10.87 -7.95 13.49
C ASP A 92 12.24 -7.71 12.84
N PHE A 93 12.26 -7.39 11.54
CA PHE A 93 13.47 -7.22 10.74
C PHE A 93 13.63 -5.80 10.19
N LEU A 94 12.98 -4.81 10.78
CA LEU A 94 12.94 -3.45 10.24
C LEU A 94 14.32 -2.81 10.11
N ASP A 95 15.24 -3.14 11.02
CA ASP A 95 16.59 -2.58 11.00
C ASP A 95 17.43 -3.06 9.81
N ASP A 96 17.05 -4.18 9.19
CA ASP A 96 17.74 -4.75 8.04
C ASP A 96 17.18 -4.26 6.71
N LEU A 97 16.06 -3.53 6.71
CA LEU A 97 15.39 -3.14 5.48
C LEU A 97 16.05 -1.93 4.81
N VAL A 98 16.15 -2.01 3.48
CA VAL A 98 16.39 -0.86 2.63
C VAL A 98 15.14 -0.58 1.79
N LEU A 99 15.07 0.61 1.19
CA LEU A 99 13.88 1.02 0.44
C LEU A 99 13.54 0.07 -0.71
N GLY A 100 14.54 -0.49 -1.36
CA GLY A 100 14.34 -1.48 -2.42
C GLY A 100 13.63 -2.75 -1.93
N ASP A 101 13.86 -3.16 -0.68
CA ASP A 101 13.18 -4.31 -0.08
C ASP A 101 11.69 -4.02 0.10
N VAL A 102 11.34 -2.80 0.51
CA VAL A 102 9.95 -2.36 0.67
C VAL A 102 9.24 -2.36 -0.69
N ALA A 103 9.89 -1.82 -1.72
CA ALA A 103 9.36 -1.82 -3.09
C ALA A 103 9.12 -3.23 -3.59
N LYS A 104 10.03 -4.14 -3.31
CA LYS A 104 9.90 -5.56 -3.67
C LYS A 104 8.71 -6.20 -2.97
N ALA A 105 8.53 -5.92 -1.68
CA ALA A 105 7.39 -6.44 -0.92
C ALA A 105 6.06 -5.91 -1.47
N PHE A 106 5.98 -4.61 -1.78
CA PHE A 106 4.78 -4.01 -2.36
C PHE A 106 4.45 -4.63 -3.73
N ASN A 107 5.46 -4.84 -4.56
CA ASN A 107 5.26 -5.46 -5.87
C ASN A 107 4.72 -6.89 -5.73
N LYS A 108 5.25 -7.67 -4.80
CA LYS A 108 4.75 -9.01 -4.53
C LYS A 108 3.33 -8.99 -3.97
N ALA A 109 2.99 -8.01 -3.14
CA ALA A 109 1.64 -7.84 -2.61
C ALA A 109 0.64 -7.52 -3.72
N ILE A 110 0.98 -6.62 -4.63
CA ILE A 110 0.14 -6.28 -5.79
C ILE A 110 -0.16 -7.55 -6.60
N TYR A 111 0.87 -8.34 -6.85
CA TYR A 111 0.72 -9.59 -7.60
C TYR A 111 -0.14 -10.60 -6.83
N ALA A 112 0.08 -10.73 -5.52
CA ALA A 112 -0.70 -11.65 -4.67
C ALA A 112 -2.18 -11.27 -4.59
N LEU A 113 -2.51 -9.99 -4.73
CA LEU A 113 -3.89 -9.51 -4.78
C LEU A 113 -4.57 -9.81 -6.13
N GLY A 114 -3.86 -10.42 -7.08
CA GLY A 114 -4.38 -10.73 -8.39
C GLY A 114 -4.31 -9.59 -9.38
N ILE A 115 -3.56 -8.55 -9.09
CA ILE A 115 -3.39 -7.40 -9.97
C ILE A 115 -2.19 -7.67 -10.87
N SER A 116 -2.44 -7.92 -12.15
CA SER A 116 -1.37 -8.20 -13.11
C SER A 116 -0.84 -6.94 -13.81
N ARG A 117 -1.56 -5.83 -13.70
CA ARG A 117 -1.23 -4.58 -14.38
C ARG A 117 -1.67 -3.39 -13.57
N VAL A 118 -0.79 -2.42 -13.43
CA VAL A 118 -1.06 -1.15 -12.75
C VAL A 118 -1.17 -0.05 -13.80
N HIS A 119 -2.16 0.83 -13.64
CA HIS A 119 -2.33 1.98 -14.53
C HIS A 119 -1.25 3.04 -14.23
N SER A 120 -1.05 3.29 -12.96
CA SER A 120 -0.07 4.28 -12.52
C SER A 120 0.32 4.05 -11.06
#